data_883ab824b8b0ed57230a973bd7549d0d
#
_entry.id   883ab824b8b0ed57230a973bd7549d0d
#
_cell.length_a   1.000
_cell.length_b   1.000
_cell.length_c   1.000
_cell.angle_alpha   90.00
_cell.angle_beta   90.00
_cell.angle_gamma   90.00
#
_symmetry.space_group_name_H-M   'P 1'
#
loop_
_entity.id
_entity.type
_entity.pdbx_description
1 polymer ?
#
loop_
_entity_poly.entity_id
_entity_poly.type
_entity_poly.pdbx_seq_one_letter_code
_entity_poly.pdbx_strand_id
1 'polypeptide(L)'
;MEHLNKKEEICRKVAESFRFAGKITEMSPYGSGHINDTFMLTCELEDGSNKHYILQRMNDDIFRNPKELMENVVNVTTFLRKKIIAAGGDPERETLNIILTKDGANYLQDEAGDYWRSYVFIDDATCFDLVEKPEDFYNSAVAFGHFQQLLADYPAATLHETIKNFHNTVDRFHNFLKAVEEDVVGRAKDVQAEIEFVKAREADCHIICDALANGEIPLRVTHNDTKLNNVMIDNKTGKGLCVIDLDTVMPGSALYDYGDSIRFGASTAAEDEQNLDLVSCDMNLFEIYTKGYTEGCAGSLTEKEIRLMPMGAKLMTLECGMRFLTDHLQNDIYFKIHRENHNLDRARTQFKLVADMEAKWDQMNAIVEKYL
;
A
#
# COMPACT_ATOMS: atom_id res chain seq x y z
N MET A 1 -15.28 4.04 -30.43
CA MET A 1 -16.03 5.29 -30.22
C MET A 1 -17.35 5.06 -29.46
N GLU A 2 -18.24 4.14 -29.84
CA GLU A 2 -19.51 3.89 -29.08
C GLU A 2 -19.29 3.39 -27.64
N HIS A 3 -18.32 2.53 -27.38
CA HIS A 3 -18.02 2.05 -26.02
C HIS A 3 -17.43 3.14 -25.10
N LEU A 4 -16.61 4.05 -25.62
CA LEU A 4 -16.07 5.19 -24.88
C LEU A 4 -17.20 6.17 -24.48
N ASN A 5 -18.11 6.49 -25.40
CA ASN A 5 -19.27 7.35 -25.12
C ASN A 5 -20.18 6.78 -24.01
N LYS A 6 -20.39 5.46 -23.99
CA LYS A 6 -21.26 4.83 -22.98
C LYS A 6 -20.62 4.83 -21.57
N LYS A 7 -19.29 4.62 -21.50
CA LYS A 7 -18.58 4.68 -20.21
C LYS A 7 -18.57 6.10 -19.63
N GLU A 8 -18.34 7.11 -20.47
CA GLU A 8 -18.42 8.52 -20.05
C GLU A 8 -19.83 8.91 -19.58
N GLU A 9 -20.88 8.44 -20.25
CA GLU A 9 -22.27 8.72 -19.88
C GLU A 9 -22.62 8.14 -18.49
N ILE A 10 -22.19 6.88 -18.23
CA ILE A 10 -22.34 6.25 -16.91
C ILE A 10 -21.60 7.06 -15.84
N CYS A 11 -20.35 7.42 -16.07
CA CYS A 11 -19.56 8.19 -15.11
C CYS A 11 -20.21 9.56 -14.81
N ARG A 12 -20.77 10.25 -15.81
CA ARG A 12 -21.49 11.52 -15.60
C ARG A 12 -22.74 11.32 -14.76
N LYS A 13 -23.55 10.31 -15.06
CA LYS A 13 -24.76 9.98 -14.29
C LYS A 13 -24.42 9.65 -12.82
N VAL A 14 -23.36 8.89 -12.61
CA VAL A 14 -22.84 8.58 -11.25
C VAL A 14 -22.36 9.83 -10.55
N ALA A 15 -21.58 10.69 -11.22
CA ALA A 15 -21.07 11.93 -10.67
C ALA A 15 -22.18 12.86 -10.19
N GLU A 16 -23.30 12.94 -10.93
CA GLU A 16 -24.47 13.74 -10.55
C GLU A 16 -25.10 13.29 -9.22
N SER A 17 -24.80 12.10 -8.72
CA SER A 17 -25.31 11.59 -7.45
C SER A 17 -24.53 12.07 -6.23
N PHE A 18 -23.37 12.69 -6.41
CA PHE A 18 -22.51 13.19 -5.33
C PHE A 18 -22.71 14.69 -5.05
N ARG A 19 -22.33 15.13 -3.84
CA ARG A 19 -22.44 16.53 -3.38
C ARG A 19 -21.22 17.36 -3.75
N PHE A 20 -20.91 17.45 -5.03
CA PHE A 20 -19.86 18.36 -5.46
C PHE A 20 -20.26 19.83 -5.27
N ALA A 21 -19.28 20.67 -4.90
CA ALA A 21 -19.46 22.12 -4.98
C ALA A 21 -19.33 22.56 -6.45
N GLY A 22 -20.24 23.43 -6.91
CA GLY A 22 -20.22 23.96 -8.26
C GLY A 22 -20.80 23.01 -9.32
N LYS A 23 -20.58 23.38 -10.58
CA LYS A 23 -21.07 22.65 -11.77
C LYS A 23 -19.92 21.86 -12.41
N ILE A 24 -20.12 20.58 -12.66
CA ILE A 24 -19.15 19.74 -13.37
C ILE A 24 -18.98 20.28 -14.81
N THR A 25 -17.79 20.73 -15.14
CA THR A 25 -17.42 21.27 -16.46
C THR A 25 -16.56 20.28 -17.25
N GLU A 26 -15.71 19.50 -16.57
CA GLU A 26 -14.82 18.54 -17.20
C GLU A 26 -14.74 17.24 -16.39
N MET A 27 -14.52 16.13 -17.08
CA MET A 27 -14.24 14.81 -16.50
C MET A 27 -13.27 14.07 -17.41
N SER A 28 -12.15 13.59 -16.87
CA SER A 28 -11.13 12.86 -17.62
C SER A 28 -10.57 11.70 -16.80
N PRO A 29 -10.13 10.60 -17.43
CA PRO A 29 -9.37 9.56 -16.75
C PRO A 29 -8.14 10.15 -16.04
N TYR A 30 -7.84 9.64 -14.85
CA TYR A 30 -6.75 10.17 -14.03
C TYR A 30 -5.91 9.05 -13.38
N GLY A 31 -4.60 9.27 -13.34
CA GLY A 31 -3.64 8.37 -12.67
C GLY A 31 -3.25 7.16 -13.50
N SER A 32 -2.21 6.47 -13.02
CA SER A 32 -1.65 5.24 -13.61
C SER A 32 -2.08 3.98 -12.86
N GLY A 33 -2.96 4.10 -11.87
CA GLY A 33 -3.44 2.97 -11.07
C GLY A 33 -4.16 1.91 -11.91
N HIS A 34 -3.90 0.63 -11.60
CA HIS A 34 -4.40 -0.48 -12.41
C HIS A 34 -5.56 -1.24 -11.76
N ILE A 35 -5.93 -0.88 -10.53
CA ILE A 35 -6.95 -1.59 -9.75
C ILE A 35 -8.31 -0.92 -9.95
N ASN A 36 -8.43 0.35 -9.57
CA ASN A 36 -9.67 1.13 -9.65
C ASN A 36 -9.72 1.96 -10.94
N ASP A 37 -10.90 2.13 -11.53
CA ASP A 37 -11.08 3.14 -12.59
C ASP A 37 -11.19 4.53 -11.94
N THR A 38 -10.25 5.40 -12.22
CA THR A 38 -10.16 6.73 -11.59
C THR A 38 -10.38 7.85 -12.61
N PHE A 39 -11.16 8.85 -12.21
CA PHE A 39 -11.48 10.03 -13.01
C PHE A 39 -11.25 11.28 -12.18
N MET A 40 -10.68 12.31 -12.81
CA MET A 40 -10.65 13.67 -12.27
C MET A 40 -11.84 14.46 -12.79
N LEU A 41 -12.53 15.15 -11.88
CA LEU A 41 -13.62 16.05 -12.17
C LEU A 41 -13.20 17.49 -11.89
N THR A 42 -13.49 18.40 -12.82
CA THR A 42 -13.37 19.84 -12.61
C THR A 42 -14.77 20.41 -12.42
N CYS A 43 -14.97 21.14 -11.32
CA CYS A 43 -16.22 21.83 -11.01
C CYS A 43 -16.00 23.33 -10.93
N GLU A 44 -16.73 24.10 -11.73
CA GLU A 44 -16.74 25.55 -11.69
C GLU A 44 -17.62 26.03 -10.53
N LEU A 45 -17.05 26.83 -9.63
CA LEU A 45 -17.74 27.43 -8.49
C LEU A 45 -18.45 28.72 -8.89
N GLU A 46 -19.32 29.25 -8.00
CA GLU A 46 -20.08 30.49 -8.26
C GLU A 46 -19.20 31.73 -8.47
N ASP A 47 -17.99 31.73 -7.91
CA ASP A 47 -17.02 32.82 -8.07
C ASP A 47 -16.14 32.68 -9.34
N GLY A 48 -16.40 31.67 -10.17
CA GLY A 48 -15.64 31.36 -11.38
C GLY A 48 -14.33 30.59 -11.14
N SER A 49 -13.99 30.24 -9.91
CA SER A 49 -12.85 29.38 -9.61
C SER A 49 -13.19 27.91 -9.86
N ASN A 50 -12.16 27.08 -10.00
CA ASN A 50 -12.33 25.64 -10.18
C ASN A 50 -12.01 24.89 -8.88
N LYS A 51 -12.79 23.84 -8.62
CA LYS A 51 -12.49 22.83 -7.59
C LYS A 51 -12.42 21.45 -8.21
N HIS A 52 -11.41 20.68 -7.83
CA HIS A 52 -11.16 19.35 -8.39
C HIS A 52 -11.59 18.26 -7.43
N TYR A 53 -12.04 17.14 -8.00
CA TYR A 53 -12.47 15.95 -7.26
C TYR A 53 -11.99 14.70 -7.98
N ILE A 54 -11.83 13.63 -7.22
CA ILE A 54 -11.61 12.29 -7.74
C ILE A 54 -12.91 11.50 -7.64
N LEU A 55 -13.32 10.87 -8.74
CA LEU A 55 -14.36 9.85 -8.77
C LEU A 55 -13.72 8.51 -9.10
N GLN A 56 -13.99 7.50 -8.30
CA GLN A 56 -13.45 6.16 -8.50
C GLN A 56 -14.52 5.10 -8.54
N ARG A 57 -14.42 4.19 -9.52
CA ARG A 57 -15.10 2.90 -9.50
C ARG A 57 -14.19 1.90 -8.80
N MET A 58 -14.65 1.38 -7.68
CA MET A 58 -13.93 0.37 -6.89
C MET A 58 -13.95 -0.98 -7.62
N ASN A 59 -12.82 -1.67 -7.61
CA ASN A 59 -12.71 -3.01 -8.19
C ASN A 59 -13.20 -4.06 -7.17
N ASP A 60 -14.43 -4.55 -7.34
CA ASP A 60 -15.06 -5.53 -6.46
C ASP A 60 -14.62 -6.98 -6.72
N ASP A 61 -13.93 -7.25 -7.81
CA ASP A 61 -13.26 -8.54 -8.02
C ASP A 61 -12.10 -8.74 -7.02
N ILE A 62 -11.39 -7.65 -6.70
CA ILE A 62 -10.29 -7.64 -5.73
C ILE A 62 -10.82 -7.37 -4.32
N PHE A 63 -11.62 -6.31 -4.16
CA PHE A 63 -12.22 -5.90 -2.89
C PHE A 63 -13.65 -6.43 -2.79
N ARG A 64 -13.78 -7.70 -2.43
CA ARG A 64 -15.07 -8.42 -2.44
C ARG A 64 -16.13 -7.86 -1.51
N ASN A 65 -15.75 -6.98 -0.57
CA ASN A 65 -16.68 -6.30 0.31
C ASN A 65 -16.43 -4.78 0.31
N PRO A 66 -16.85 -4.05 -0.74
CA PRO A 66 -16.67 -2.59 -0.84
C PRO A 66 -17.28 -1.81 0.31
N LYS A 67 -18.33 -2.35 0.97
CA LYS A 67 -18.96 -1.73 2.14
C LYS A 67 -18.03 -1.69 3.34
N GLU A 68 -17.44 -2.82 3.71
CA GLU A 68 -16.47 -2.92 4.81
C GLU A 68 -15.22 -2.10 4.51
N LEU A 69 -14.75 -2.12 3.26
CA LEU A 69 -13.65 -1.26 2.81
C LEU A 69 -13.98 0.22 3.06
N MET A 70 -15.16 0.68 2.63
CA MET A 70 -15.56 2.07 2.83
C MET A 70 -15.78 2.42 4.30
N GLU A 71 -16.25 1.48 5.13
CA GLU A 71 -16.32 1.68 6.58
C GLU A 71 -14.92 1.91 7.18
N ASN A 72 -13.91 1.12 6.80
CA ASN A 72 -12.52 1.34 7.22
C ASN A 72 -12.02 2.71 6.79
N VAL A 73 -12.15 3.04 5.50
CA VAL A 73 -11.67 4.32 4.94
C VAL A 73 -12.31 5.51 5.64
N VAL A 74 -13.63 5.50 5.82
CA VAL A 74 -14.37 6.59 6.47
C VAL A 74 -14.00 6.72 7.95
N ASN A 75 -13.89 5.62 8.67
CA ASN A 75 -13.53 5.62 10.09
C ASN A 75 -12.10 6.15 10.30
N VAL A 76 -11.14 5.67 9.50
CA VAL A 76 -9.74 6.11 9.59
C VAL A 76 -9.60 7.58 9.21
N THR A 77 -10.17 8.01 8.07
CA THR A 77 -10.07 9.42 7.64
C THR A 77 -10.77 10.38 8.59
N THR A 78 -11.92 9.97 9.17
CA THR A 78 -12.62 10.75 10.19
C THR A 78 -11.77 10.91 11.47
N PHE A 79 -11.07 9.86 11.87
CA PHE A 79 -10.19 9.90 13.02
C PHE A 79 -8.96 10.78 12.74
N LEU A 80 -8.30 10.59 11.60
CA LEU A 80 -7.18 11.42 11.15
C LEU A 80 -7.56 12.90 11.12
N ARG A 81 -8.70 13.23 10.54
CA ARG A 81 -9.22 14.60 10.47
C ARG A 81 -9.30 15.27 11.84
N LYS A 82 -9.79 14.55 12.86
CA LYS A 82 -9.87 15.06 14.24
C LYS A 82 -8.48 15.32 14.82
N LYS A 83 -7.51 14.41 14.60
CA LYS A 83 -6.13 14.55 15.07
C LYS A 83 -5.41 15.72 14.39
N ILE A 84 -5.55 15.86 13.08
CA ILE A 84 -4.97 16.93 12.29
C ILE A 84 -5.48 18.30 12.77
N ILE A 85 -6.81 18.46 12.95
CA ILE A 85 -7.41 19.69 13.47
C ILE A 85 -6.87 20.00 14.88
N ALA A 86 -6.78 19.01 15.76
CA ALA A 86 -6.27 19.18 17.11
C ALA A 86 -4.78 19.60 17.14
N ALA A 87 -4.00 19.18 16.13
CA ALA A 87 -2.61 19.56 15.94
C ALA A 87 -2.43 20.92 15.23
N GLY A 88 -3.52 21.57 14.76
CA GLY A 88 -3.49 22.84 14.02
C GLY A 88 -3.12 22.69 12.56
N GLY A 89 -3.20 21.48 12.01
CA GLY A 89 -2.98 21.18 10.59
C GLY A 89 -4.19 21.46 9.71
N ASP A 90 -4.04 21.21 8.40
CA ASP A 90 -5.09 21.41 7.39
C ASP A 90 -5.75 20.09 7.01
N PRO A 91 -6.92 19.76 7.58
CA PRO A 91 -7.60 18.51 7.31
C PRO A 91 -8.15 18.39 5.87
N GLU A 92 -8.19 19.48 5.11
CA GLU A 92 -8.62 19.46 3.71
C GLU A 92 -7.51 18.95 2.79
N ARG A 93 -6.26 18.98 3.26
CA ARG A 93 -5.09 18.57 2.48
C ARG A 93 -4.31 17.39 3.08
N GLU A 94 -4.34 17.23 4.41
CA GLU A 94 -3.48 16.25 5.11
C GLU A 94 -4.13 14.86 5.27
N THR A 95 -5.41 14.71 4.86
CA THR A 95 -6.10 13.42 4.78
C THR A 95 -7.12 13.42 3.66
N LEU A 96 -7.55 12.23 3.21
CA LEU A 96 -8.60 12.11 2.20
C LEU A 96 -9.94 12.63 2.75
N ASN A 97 -10.63 13.45 1.95
CA ASN A 97 -11.94 14.01 2.26
C ASN A 97 -13.00 13.37 1.37
N ILE A 98 -13.76 12.43 1.93
CA ILE A 98 -14.81 11.70 1.22
C ILE A 98 -15.98 12.65 0.90
N ILE A 99 -16.42 12.64 -0.34
CA ILE A 99 -17.61 13.37 -0.80
C ILE A 99 -18.81 12.46 -0.67
N LEU A 100 -19.82 12.90 0.08
CA LEU A 100 -21.04 12.14 0.26
C LEU A 100 -21.92 12.19 -1.00
N THR A 101 -22.70 11.17 -1.20
CA THR A 101 -23.81 11.20 -2.15
C THR A 101 -24.91 12.17 -1.70
N LYS A 102 -25.83 12.54 -2.58
CA LYS A 102 -26.93 13.49 -2.26
C LYS A 102 -27.85 12.98 -1.15
N ASP A 103 -28.00 11.67 -0.98
CA ASP A 103 -28.72 11.01 0.10
C ASP A 103 -27.89 10.79 1.38
N GLY A 104 -26.61 11.16 1.36
CA GLY A 104 -25.71 11.16 2.53
C GLY A 104 -24.90 9.90 2.72
N ALA A 105 -24.85 9.00 1.72
CA ALA A 105 -23.99 7.81 1.78
C ALA A 105 -22.54 8.13 1.42
N ASN A 106 -21.59 7.27 1.86
CA ASN A 106 -20.16 7.41 1.62
C ASN A 106 -19.71 6.81 0.27
N TYR A 107 -20.56 6.05 -0.37
CA TYR A 107 -20.39 5.43 -1.68
C TYR A 107 -21.74 5.30 -2.38
N LEU A 108 -21.70 5.06 -3.68
CA LEU A 108 -22.86 4.75 -4.51
C LEU A 108 -22.70 3.33 -5.08
N GLN A 109 -23.79 2.55 -5.09
CA GLN A 109 -23.88 1.38 -5.95
C GLN A 109 -24.79 1.74 -7.12
N ASP A 110 -24.29 1.63 -8.35
CA ASP A 110 -25.05 1.97 -9.55
C ASP A 110 -26.00 0.84 -9.99
N GLU A 111 -26.74 1.07 -11.07
CA GLU A 111 -27.71 0.10 -11.62
C GLU A 111 -27.06 -1.18 -12.17
N ALA A 112 -25.76 -1.13 -12.50
CA ALA A 112 -24.98 -2.28 -12.96
C ALA A 112 -24.43 -3.12 -11.79
N GLY A 113 -24.49 -2.57 -10.57
CA GLY A 113 -23.94 -3.16 -9.35
C GLY A 113 -22.55 -2.67 -9.00
N ASP A 114 -21.95 -1.81 -9.82
CA ASP A 114 -20.63 -1.24 -9.60
C ASP A 114 -20.63 -0.26 -8.41
N TYR A 115 -19.55 -0.27 -7.61
CA TYR A 115 -19.39 0.60 -6.45
C TYR A 115 -18.53 1.81 -6.78
N TRP A 116 -19.01 3.00 -6.41
CA TRP A 116 -18.39 4.28 -6.70
C TRP A 116 -18.18 5.10 -5.43
N ARG A 117 -17.04 5.78 -5.34
CA ARG A 117 -16.73 6.73 -4.28
C ARG A 117 -16.11 7.99 -4.86
N SER A 118 -16.14 9.07 -4.08
CA SER A 118 -15.49 10.30 -4.47
C SER A 118 -14.83 11.00 -3.28
N TYR A 119 -13.74 11.73 -3.55
CA TYR A 119 -13.05 12.57 -2.59
C TYR A 119 -12.49 13.83 -3.24
N VAL A 120 -12.18 14.82 -2.39
CA VAL A 120 -11.55 16.06 -2.84
C VAL A 120 -10.19 15.74 -3.43
N PHE A 121 -9.90 16.31 -4.60
CA PHE A 121 -8.56 16.28 -5.16
C PHE A 121 -7.66 17.25 -4.37
N ILE A 122 -6.44 16.83 -4.10
CA ILE A 122 -5.46 17.64 -3.37
C ILE A 122 -4.56 18.34 -4.40
N ASP A 123 -4.80 19.62 -4.61
CA ASP A 123 -4.02 20.43 -5.54
C ASP A 123 -2.62 20.76 -4.97
N ASP A 124 -1.69 21.19 -5.83
CA ASP A 124 -0.32 21.56 -5.47
C ASP A 124 0.47 20.47 -4.74
N ALA A 125 0.21 19.19 -5.05
CA ALA A 125 0.93 18.05 -4.53
C ALA A 125 1.19 17.00 -5.63
N THR A 126 2.27 16.24 -5.51
CA THR A 126 2.72 15.27 -6.50
C THR A 126 3.04 13.92 -5.83
N CYS A 127 2.69 12.81 -6.47
CA CYS A 127 3.17 11.48 -6.10
C CYS A 127 4.33 11.08 -7.02
N PHE A 128 5.30 10.34 -6.48
CA PHE A 128 6.43 9.82 -7.25
C PHE A 128 6.33 8.31 -7.39
N ASP A 129 6.52 7.79 -8.59
CA ASP A 129 6.50 6.35 -8.84
C ASP A 129 7.81 5.65 -8.44
N LEU A 130 8.93 6.37 -8.48
CA LEU A 130 10.27 5.85 -8.18
C LEU A 130 11.03 6.80 -7.26
N VAL A 131 11.98 6.25 -6.52
CA VAL A 131 12.92 7.04 -5.71
C VAL A 131 13.99 7.63 -6.65
N GLU A 132 13.77 8.88 -7.08
CA GLU A 132 14.78 9.61 -7.88
C GLU A 132 15.84 10.26 -6.98
N LYS A 133 15.42 10.75 -5.81
CA LYS A 133 16.29 11.38 -4.82
C LYS A 133 16.09 10.73 -3.46
N PRO A 134 17.16 10.49 -2.70
CA PRO A 134 17.07 9.95 -1.34
C PRO A 134 16.15 10.76 -0.42
N GLU A 135 16.05 12.08 -0.65
CA GLU A 135 15.19 12.99 0.10
C GLU A 135 13.69 12.69 -0.09
N ASP A 136 13.27 12.28 -1.30
CA ASP A 136 11.87 11.92 -1.57
C ASP A 136 11.50 10.66 -0.77
N PHE A 137 12.43 9.71 -0.67
CA PHE A 137 12.25 8.49 0.12
C PHE A 137 12.21 8.79 1.63
N TYR A 138 13.07 9.70 2.10
CA TYR A 138 13.01 10.19 3.48
C TYR A 138 11.66 10.87 3.79
N ASN A 139 11.19 11.75 2.91
CA ASN A 139 9.92 12.46 3.11
C ASN A 139 8.71 11.50 3.09
N SER A 140 8.75 10.47 2.24
CA SER A 140 7.77 9.38 2.25
C SER A 140 7.79 8.61 3.57
N ALA A 141 8.97 8.30 4.09
CA ALA A 141 9.14 7.63 5.38
C ALA A 141 8.55 8.45 6.54
N VAL A 142 8.84 9.76 6.57
CA VAL A 142 8.26 10.68 7.56
C VAL A 142 6.73 10.69 7.46
N ALA A 143 6.17 10.71 6.25
CA ALA A 143 4.72 10.72 6.04
C ALA A 143 4.05 9.43 6.53
N PHE A 144 4.58 8.26 6.20
CA PHE A 144 4.05 6.98 6.70
C PHE A 144 4.26 6.83 8.21
N GLY A 145 5.41 7.29 8.75
CA GLY A 145 5.63 7.33 10.19
C GLY A 145 4.62 8.24 10.91
N HIS A 146 4.35 9.42 10.35
CA HIS A 146 3.35 10.34 10.89
C HIS A 146 1.92 9.76 10.80
N PHE A 147 1.59 9.05 9.74
CA PHE A 147 0.34 8.31 9.62
C PHE A 147 0.20 7.27 10.75
N GLN A 148 1.25 6.50 11.06
CA GLN A 148 1.27 5.58 12.19
C GLN A 148 1.14 6.30 13.53
N GLN A 149 1.79 7.44 13.71
CA GLN A 149 1.72 8.26 14.93
C GLN A 149 0.31 8.81 15.17
N LEU A 150 -0.35 9.36 14.14
CA LEU A 150 -1.71 9.88 14.24
C LEU A 150 -2.72 8.78 14.60
N LEU A 151 -2.49 7.55 14.15
CA LEU A 151 -3.36 6.39 14.38
C LEU A 151 -2.94 5.51 15.56
N ALA A 152 -1.91 5.92 16.34
CA ALA A 152 -1.35 5.09 17.40
C ALA A 152 -2.37 4.71 18.50
N ASP A 153 -3.36 5.56 18.75
CA ASP A 153 -4.44 5.34 19.71
C ASP A 153 -5.79 4.96 19.06
N TYR A 154 -5.80 4.70 17.75
CA TYR A 154 -6.98 4.16 17.08
C TYR A 154 -7.18 2.69 17.49
N PRO A 155 -8.43 2.27 17.84
CA PRO A 155 -8.71 0.88 18.20
C PRO A 155 -8.69 -0.03 16.96
N ALA A 156 -7.49 -0.41 16.49
CA ALA A 156 -7.27 -1.11 15.22
C ALA A 156 -8.13 -2.38 15.05
N ALA A 157 -8.44 -3.09 16.16
CA ALA A 157 -9.31 -4.27 16.13
C ALA A 157 -10.76 -4.00 15.69
N THR A 158 -11.16 -2.72 15.57
CA THR A 158 -12.49 -2.34 15.06
C THR A 158 -12.56 -2.27 13.55
N LEU A 159 -11.43 -2.31 12.86
CA LEU A 159 -11.38 -2.34 11.40
C LEU A 159 -11.71 -3.74 10.88
N HIS A 160 -12.30 -3.78 9.71
CA HIS A 160 -12.54 -5.02 8.96
C HIS A 160 -11.25 -5.51 8.29
N GLU A 161 -11.05 -6.80 8.30
CA GLU A 161 -10.01 -7.45 7.50
C GLU A 161 -10.57 -7.69 6.08
N THR A 162 -10.49 -6.66 5.23
CA THR A 162 -11.10 -6.65 3.88
C THR A 162 -10.43 -7.62 2.91
N ILE A 163 -9.16 -7.94 3.13
CA ILE A 163 -8.42 -9.00 2.47
C ILE A 163 -7.92 -9.96 3.56
N LYS A 164 -8.58 -11.10 3.68
CA LYS A 164 -8.28 -12.07 4.74
C LYS A 164 -6.84 -12.57 4.68
N ASN A 165 -6.17 -12.59 5.83
CA ASN A 165 -4.79 -13.06 5.99
C ASN A 165 -3.79 -12.32 5.06
N PHE A 166 -3.99 -11.02 4.80
CA PHE A 166 -3.23 -10.31 3.78
C PHE A 166 -1.71 -10.40 3.99
N HIS A 167 -1.23 -10.08 5.19
CA HIS A 167 0.18 -10.22 5.60
C HIS A 167 0.38 -11.30 6.68
N ASN A 168 -0.50 -12.30 6.73
CA ASN A 168 -0.25 -13.48 7.55
C ASN A 168 0.75 -14.39 6.84
N THR A 169 2.03 -14.18 7.13
CA THR A 169 3.13 -14.88 6.46
C THR A 169 3.14 -16.39 6.70
N VAL A 170 2.59 -16.85 7.83
CA VAL A 170 2.39 -18.28 8.12
C VAL A 170 1.33 -18.87 7.17
N ASP A 171 0.19 -18.20 7.00
CA ASP A 171 -0.86 -18.63 6.06
C ASP A 171 -0.34 -18.59 4.61
N ARG A 172 0.44 -17.56 4.24
CA ARG A 172 1.10 -17.47 2.93
C ARG A 172 2.05 -18.64 2.68
N PHE A 173 2.83 -19.02 3.70
CA PHE A 173 3.73 -20.17 3.61
C PHE A 173 2.95 -21.49 3.43
N HIS A 174 1.87 -21.72 4.16
CA HIS A 174 1.00 -22.90 3.98
C HIS A 174 0.37 -22.93 2.58
N ASN A 175 -0.12 -21.79 2.07
CA ASN A 175 -0.67 -21.70 0.72
C ASN A 175 0.40 -21.97 -0.36
N PHE A 176 1.63 -21.52 -0.13
CA PHE A 176 2.77 -21.85 -0.99
C PHE A 176 3.07 -23.36 -0.99
N LEU A 177 3.16 -24.00 0.17
CA LEU A 177 3.39 -25.44 0.24
C LEU A 177 2.29 -26.24 -0.48
N LYS A 178 1.04 -25.82 -0.33
CA LYS A 178 -0.09 -26.41 -1.05
C LYS A 178 0.06 -26.28 -2.56
N ALA A 179 0.44 -25.11 -3.05
CA ALA A 179 0.68 -24.89 -4.49
C ALA A 179 1.83 -25.76 -5.03
N VAL A 180 2.88 -25.97 -4.24
CA VAL A 180 3.98 -26.88 -4.57
C VAL A 180 3.49 -28.33 -4.66
N GLU A 181 2.65 -28.79 -3.71
CA GLU A 181 2.11 -30.15 -3.68
C GLU A 181 1.13 -30.40 -4.84
N GLU A 182 0.25 -29.44 -5.11
CA GLU A 182 -0.76 -29.55 -6.17
C GLU A 182 -0.14 -29.48 -7.57
N ASP A 183 0.92 -28.68 -7.76
CA ASP A 183 1.68 -28.47 -9.01
C ASP A 183 0.81 -28.51 -10.27
N VAL A 184 -0.26 -27.74 -10.27
CA VAL A 184 -1.38 -27.83 -11.25
C VAL A 184 -0.97 -27.69 -12.71
N VAL A 185 0.23 -27.11 -12.96
CA VAL A 185 0.81 -26.92 -14.29
C VAL A 185 2.15 -27.63 -14.50
N GLY A 186 2.63 -28.42 -13.53
CA GLY A 186 3.84 -29.23 -13.63
C GLY A 186 5.15 -28.42 -13.62
N ARG A 187 5.16 -27.22 -13.04
CA ARG A 187 6.31 -26.31 -13.01
C ARG A 187 7.20 -26.50 -11.77
N ALA A 188 6.74 -27.17 -10.72
CA ALA A 188 7.48 -27.32 -9.47
C ALA A 188 8.87 -27.95 -9.67
N LYS A 189 9.03 -28.89 -10.61
CA LYS A 189 10.30 -29.53 -10.95
C LYS A 189 11.37 -28.54 -11.48
N ASP A 190 10.96 -27.43 -12.10
CA ASP A 190 11.82 -26.46 -12.75
C ASP A 190 12.25 -25.33 -11.80
N VAL A 191 11.66 -25.26 -10.59
CA VAL A 191 11.86 -24.19 -9.58
C VAL A 191 12.23 -24.74 -8.20
N GLN A 192 12.92 -25.88 -8.15
CA GLN A 192 13.27 -26.55 -6.89
C GLN A 192 14.18 -25.69 -6.00
N ALA A 193 15.10 -24.91 -6.59
CA ALA A 193 15.97 -24.03 -5.83
C ALA A 193 15.19 -22.93 -5.11
N GLU A 194 14.21 -22.37 -5.77
CA GLU A 194 13.32 -21.33 -5.22
C GLU A 194 12.39 -21.93 -4.14
N ILE A 195 11.89 -23.15 -4.34
CA ILE A 195 11.08 -23.87 -3.35
C ILE A 195 11.88 -24.12 -2.07
N GLU A 196 13.10 -24.64 -2.18
CA GLU A 196 13.96 -24.89 -1.02
C GLU A 196 14.40 -23.60 -0.33
N PHE A 197 14.60 -22.50 -1.10
CA PHE A 197 14.88 -21.18 -0.56
C PHE A 197 13.78 -20.71 0.40
N VAL A 198 12.52 -20.85 0.00
CA VAL A 198 11.36 -20.49 0.83
C VAL A 198 11.24 -21.41 2.04
N LYS A 199 11.30 -22.74 1.85
CA LYS A 199 11.21 -23.74 2.94
C LYS A 199 12.26 -23.53 4.03
N ALA A 200 13.48 -23.16 3.66
CA ALA A 200 14.56 -22.90 4.61
C ALA A 200 14.28 -21.69 5.52
N ARG A 201 13.25 -20.87 5.21
CA ARG A 201 12.87 -19.65 5.93
C ARG A 201 11.50 -19.74 6.60
N GLU A 202 10.97 -20.95 6.78
CA GLU A 202 9.70 -21.19 7.48
C GLU A 202 9.66 -20.50 8.86
N ALA A 203 10.72 -20.64 9.65
CA ALA A 203 10.81 -20.05 10.98
C ALA A 203 10.68 -18.51 10.97
N ASP A 204 11.17 -17.85 9.94
CA ASP A 204 11.05 -16.38 9.81
C ASP A 204 9.58 -15.95 9.64
N CYS A 205 8.78 -16.77 8.92
CA CYS A 205 7.37 -16.48 8.69
C CYS A 205 6.55 -16.36 9.98
N HIS A 206 7.01 -16.95 11.07
CA HIS A 206 6.33 -16.93 12.36
C HIS A 206 6.64 -15.67 13.19
N ILE A 207 7.79 -15.01 12.99
CA ILE A 207 8.34 -14.04 13.94
C ILE A 207 7.36 -12.88 14.22
N ILE A 208 6.82 -12.23 13.21
CA ILE A 208 5.90 -11.09 13.39
C ILE A 208 4.50 -11.60 13.76
N CYS A 209 4.04 -12.68 13.15
CA CYS A 209 2.73 -13.27 13.46
C CYS A 209 2.65 -13.70 14.94
N ASP A 210 3.68 -14.38 15.45
CA ASP A 210 3.73 -14.83 16.84
C ASP A 210 3.88 -13.64 17.80
N ALA A 211 4.68 -12.63 17.44
CA ALA A 211 4.83 -11.43 18.26
C ALA A 211 3.50 -10.65 18.41
N LEU A 212 2.68 -10.58 17.34
CA LEU A 212 1.33 -10.02 17.39
C LEU A 212 0.39 -10.89 18.23
N ALA A 213 0.37 -12.20 18.01
CA ALA A 213 -0.50 -13.14 18.70
C ALA A 213 -0.23 -13.19 20.20
N ASN A 214 1.04 -13.07 20.61
CA ASN A 214 1.48 -13.07 21.99
C ASN A 214 1.39 -11.68 22.66
N GLY A 215 0.99 -10.63 21.94
CA GLY A 215 0.93 -9.27 22.45
C GLY A 215 2.32 -8.65 22.74
N GLU A 216 3.38 -9.15 22.13
CA GLU A 216 4.74 -8.64 22.26
C GLU A 216 4.94 -7.34 21.46
N ILE A 217 4.17 -7.17 20.38
CA ILE A 217 4.00 -5.93 19.64
C ILE A 217 2.50 -5.61 19.53
N PRO A 218 2.12 -4.32 19.49
CA PRO A 218 0.71 -3.95 19.42
C PRO A 218 0.11 -4.19 18.04
N LEU A 219 -1.20 -4.49 18.01
CA LEU A 219 -2.00 -4.42 16.81
C LEU A 219 -2.23 -2.95 16.45
N ARG A 220 -1.93 -2.58 15.20
CA ARG A 220 -2.03 -1.21 14.70
C ARG A 220 -2.94 -1.12 13.48
N VAL A 221 -3.32 0.09 13.12
CA VAL A 221 -3.84 0.39 11.78
C VAL A 221 -2.66 0.37 10.82
N THR A 222 -2.74 -0.45 9.78
CA THR A 222 -1.69 -0.56 8.74
C THR A 222 -2.25 -0.17 7.38
N HIS A 223 -1.42 0.47 6.59
CA HIS A 223 -1.75 0.85 5.21
C HIS A 223 -1.68 -0.36 4.27
N ASN A 224 -0.66 -1.21 4.46
CA ASN A 224 -0.40 -2.46 3.73
C ASN A 224 -0.07 -2.33 2.22
N ASP A 225 0.12 -1.12 1.72
CA ASP A 225 0.64 -0.84 0.36
C ASP A 225 1.42 0.47 0.39
N THR A 226 2.56 0.47 1.08
CA THR A 226 3.34 1.67 1.41
C THR A 226 4.36 2.04 0.33
N LYS A 227 3.92 2.02 -0.91
CA LYS A 227 4.72 2.49 -2.03
C LYS A 227 4.87 4.01 -2.01
N LEU A 228 5.94 4.51 -2.59
CA LEU A 228 6.24 5.95 -2.69
C LEU A 228 5.09 6.74 -3.35
N ASN A 229 4.41 6.17 -4.35
CA ASN A 229 3.30 6.82 -5.04
C ASN A 229 1.99 6.88 -4.22
N ASN A 230 1.95 6.29 -3.03
CA ASN A 230 0.83 6.42 -2.08
C ASN A 230 1.06 7.52 -1.05
N VAL A 231 2.08 8.37 -1.24
CA VAL A 231 2.29 9.62 -0.50
C VAL A 231 2.28 10.79 -1.45
N MET A 232 1.43 11.77 -1.16
CA MET A 232 1.45 13.06 -1.82
C MET A 232 2.51 13.95 -1.16
N ILE A 233 3.40 14.51 -1.97
CA ILE A 233 4.44 15.46 -1.56
C ILE A 233 3.96 16.85 -1.92
N ASP A 234 3.95 17.77 -0.97
CA ASP A 234 3.58 19.17 -1.19
C ASP A 234 4.62 19.87 -2.07
N ASN A 235 4.18 20.45 -3.20
CA ASN A 235 5.06 21.01 -4.21
C ASN A 235 5.81 22.27 -3.74
N LYS A 236 5.35 22.93 -2.67
CA LYS A 236 5.99 24.14 -2.14
C LYS A 236 7.05 23.82 -1.10
N THR A 237 6.79 22.83 -0.26
CA THR A 237 7.65 22.48 0.87
C THR A 237 8.55 21.27 0.64
N GLY A 238 8.21 20.42 -0.35
CA GLY A 238 8.87 19.15 -0.61
C GLY A 238 8.61 18.09 0.46
N LYS A 239 7.68 18.32 1.38
CA LYS A 239 7.37 17.40 2.50
C LYS A 239 6.18 16.51 2.18
N GLY A 240 6.14 15.34 2.83
CA GLY A 240 4.95 14.48 2.80
C GLY A 240 3.74 15.23 3.35
N LEU A 241 2.62 15.17 2.61
CA LEU A 241 1.41 15.91 2.90
C LEU A 241 0.25 14.98 3.27
N CYS A 242 -0.04 14.00 2.44
CA CYS A 242 -1.18 13.11 2.61
C CYS A 242 -0.83 11.69 2.17
N VAL A 243 -1.18 10.70 2.99
CA VAL A 243 -1.17 9.29 2.61
C VAL A 243 -2.49 8.97 1.90
N ILE A 244 -2.40 8.41 0.72
CA ILE A 244 -3.54 8.09 -0.16
C ILE A 244 -3.63 6.58 -0.43
N ASP A 245 -4.66 6.17 -1.18
CA ASP A 245 -4.93 4.76 -1.52
C ASP A 245 -5.12 3.87 -0.29
N LEU A 246 -6.13 4.23 0.53
CA LEU A 246 -6.44 3.56 1.79
C LEU A 246 -7.25 2.26 1.63
N ASP A 247 -7.25 1.64 0.45
CA ASP A 247 -8.08 0.46 0.15
C ASP A 247 -7.65 -0.79 0.91
N THR A 248 -6.38 -0.84 1.29
CA THR A 248 -5.79 -1.94 2.04
C THR A 248 -5.63 -1.64 3.53
N VAL A 249 -6.23 -0.55 4.02
CA VAL A 249 -6.16 -0.21 5.45
C VAL A 249 -6.91 -1.23 6.28
N MET A 250 -6.14 -1.95 7.12
CA MET A 250 -6.62 -3.08 7.94
C MET A 250 -5.85 -3.13 9.27
N PRO A 251 -6.29 -3.97 10.23
CA PRO A 251 -5.48 -4.26 11.41
C PRO A 251 -4.20 -5.03 11.03
N GLY A 252 -3.06 -4.66 11.59
CA GLY A 252 -1.79 -5.34 11.32
C GLY A 252 -0.64 -4.86 12.19
N SER A 253 0.58 -4.93 11.66
CA SER A 253 1.79 -4.47 12.31
C SER A 253 2.43 -3.31 11.54
N ALA A 254 2.91 -2.29 12.25
CA ALA A 254 3.72 -1.22 11.65
C ALA A 254 4.94 -1.74 10.86
N LEU A 255 5.38 -2.98 11.16
CA LEU A 255 6.47 -3.65 10.48
C LEU A 255 6.12 -4.08 9.06
N TYR A 256 4.83 -4.28 8.75
CA TYR A 256 4.37 -4.57 7.40
C TYR A 256 4.53 -3.33 6.51
N ASP A 257 4.07 -2.17 6.99
CA ASP A 257 4.20 -0.88 6.30
C ASP A 257 5.66 -0.51 6.09
N TYR A 258 6.46 -0.57 7.15
CA TYR A 258 7.89 -0.32 7.08
C TYR A 258 8.59 -1.27 6.09
N GLY A 259 8.28 -2.57 6.20
CA GLY A 259 8.92 -3.60 5.38
C GLY A 259 8.60 -3.50 3.91
N ASP A 260 7.34 -3.21 3.55
CA ASP A 260 6.93 -3.06 2.15
C ASP A 260 7.59 -1.84 1.50
N SER A 261 7.71 -0.73 2.23
CA SER A 261 8.45 0.44 1.75
C SER A 261 9.93 0.15 1.48
N ILE A 262 10.60 -0.58 2.38
CA ILE A 262 12.01 -0.98 2.18
C ILE A 262 12.14 -1.91 0.99
N ARG A 263 11.27 -2.92 0.89
CA ARG A 263 11.24 -3.86 -0.23
C ARG A 263 11.22 -3.16 -1.58
N PHE A 264 10.36 -2.16 -1.70
CA PHE A 264 10.17 -1.43 -2.94
C PHE A 264 11.21 -0.33 -3.14
N GLY A 265 11.44 0.50 -2.13
CA GLY A 265 12.22 1.75 -2.28
C GLY A 265 13.72 1.60 -2.05
N ALA A 266 14.19 0.57 -1.33
CA ALA A 266 15.61 0.34 -1.10
C ALA A 266 16.21 -0.76 -2.01
N SER A 267 15.42 -1.35 -2.93
CA SER A 267 15.94 -2.23 -3.98
C SER A 267 16.67 -1.42 -5.05
N THR A 268 17.84 -1.88 -5.45
CA THR A 268 18.63 -1.26 -6.54
C THR A 268 18.14 -1.59 -7.94
N ALA A 269 17.17 -2.50 -8.07
CA ALA A 269 16.66 -3.01 -9.35
C ALA A 269 15.14 -3.05 -9.38
N ALA A 270 14.58 -3.14 -10.57
CA ALA A 270 13.15 -3.33 -10.78
C ALA A 270 12.64 -4.64 -10.16
N GLU A 271 11.35 -4.70 -9.85
CA GLU A 271 10.73 -5.88 -9.22
C GLU A 271 10.83 -7.15 -10.06
N ASP A 272 10.96 -7.02 -11.38
CA ASP A 272 11.06 -8.11 -12.36
C ASP A 272 12.42 -8.18 -13.08
N GLU A 273 13.48 -7.68 -12.43
CA GLU A 273 14.84 -7.68 -12.98
C GLU A 273 15.33 -9.12 -13.23
N GLN A 274 15.76 -9.39 -14.44
CA GLN A 274 16.28 -10.70 -14.84
C GLN A 274 17.76 -10.89 -14.52
N ASN A 275 18.54 -9.79 -14.50
CA ASN A 275 19.94 -9.83 -14.07
C ASN A 275 20.03 -9.67 -12.57
N LEU A 276 20.02 -10.79 -11.86
CA LEU A 276 20.05 -10.83 -10.40
C LEU A 276 21.33 -10.20 -9.78
N ASP A 277 22.41 -10.02 -10.53
CA ASP A 277 23.61 -9.34 -10.04
C ASP A 277 23.37 -7.84 -9.79
N LEU A 278 22.34 -7.26 -10.39
CA LEU A 278 21.93 -5.88 -10.16
C LEU A 278 21.05 -5.70 -8.92
N VAL A 279 20.54 -6.79 -8.35
CA VAL A 279 19.59 -6.78 -7.23
C VAL A 279 20.32 -6.76 -5.90
N SER A 280 20.16 -5.69 -5.16
CA SER A 280 20.77 -5.49 -3.84
C SER A 280 19.88 -4.55 -3.01
N CYS A 281 19.95 -4.65 -1.69
CA CYS A 281 19.37 -3.68 -0.77
C CYS A 281 20.39 -2.53 -0.59
N ASP A 282 20.00 -1.33 -0.98
CA ASP A 282 20.80 -0.12 -0.77
C ASP A 282 20.75 0.26 0.72
N MET A 283 21.88 0.12 1.40
CA MET A 283 21.96 0.40 2.85
C MET A 283 21.87 1.88 3.19
N ASN A 284 22.20 2.76 2.26
CA ASN A 284 21.99 4.20 2.45
C ASN A 284 20.49 4.55 2.40
N LEU A 285 19.75 4.01 1.44
CA LEU A 285 18.30 4.17 1.36
C LEU A 285 17.60 3.48 2.53
N PHE A 286 18.06 2.30 2.96
CA PHE A 286 17.57 1.64 4.16
C PHE A 286 17.72 2.55 5.41
N GLU A 287 18.90 3.14 5.62
CA GLU A 287 19.13 4.05 6.76
C GLU A 287 18.30 5.32 6.67
N ILE A 288 18.21 5.93 5.49
CA ILE A 288 17.42 7.13 5.24
C ILE A 288 15.94 6.90 5.55
N TYR A 289 15.39 5.77 5.07
CA TYR A 289 14.00 5.44 5.35
C TYR A 289 13.76 5.12 6.83
N THR A 290 14.63 4.32 7.45
CA THR A 290 14.57 4.01 8.89
C THR A 290 14.54 5.28 9.73
N LYS A 291 15.44 6.23 9.42
CA LYS A 291 15.48 7.54 10.07
C LYS A 291 14.16 8.29 9.92
N GLY A 292 13.70 8.46 8.68
CA GLY A 292 12.47 9.22 8.41
C GLY A 292 11.24 8.59 9.05
N TYR A 293 11.12 7.25 8.99
CA TYR A 293 9.99 6.54 9.56
C TYR A 293 9.95 6.64 11.09
N THR A 294 11.09 6.46 11.77
CA THR A 294 11.16 6.59 13.24
C THR A 294 10.92 8.01 13.71
N GLU A 295 11.46 9.01 12.99
CA GLU A 295 11.18 10.44 13.26
C GLU A 295 9.68 10.75 13.07
N GLY A 296 9.07 10.27 11.99
CA GLY A 296 7.63 10.44 11.73
C GLY A 296 6.76 9.78 12.78
N CYS A 297 7.12 8.59 13.26
CA CYS A 297 6.42 7.89 14.34
C CYS A 297 6.50 8.61 15.69
N ALA A 298 7.44 9.55 15.88
CA ALA A 298 7.55 10.43 17.03
C ALA A 298 7.44 9.68 18.39
N GLY A 299 8.09 8.52 18.52
CA GLY A 299 8.11 7.71 19.74
C GLY A 299 6.84 6.85 19.95
N SER A 300 5.95 6.73 18.98
CA SER A 300 4.76 5.86 19.08
C SER A 300 5.07 4.37 18.89
N LEU A 301 6.23 4.03 18.34
CA LEU A 301 6.69 2.65 18.21
C LEU A 301 7.28 2.14 19.53
N THR A 302 7.05 0.86 19.83
CA THR A 302 7.73 0.18 20.93
C THR A 302 9.18 -0.16 20.55
N GLU A 303 10.05 -0.32 21.56
CA GLU A 303 11.43 -0.77 21.34
C GLU A 303 11.48 -2.10 20.57
N LYS A 304 10.55 -3.02 20.84
CA LYS A 304 10.46 -4.31 20.14
C LYS A 304 10.13 -4.14 18.66
N GLU A 305 9.22 -3.24 18.31
CA GLU A 305 8.92 -2.92 16.91
C GLU A 305 10.14 -2.36 16.20
N ILE A 306 10.85 -1.42 16.82
CA ILE A 306 12.07 -0.84 16.23
C ILE A 306 13.12 -1.94 16.00
N ARG A 307 13.39 -2.80 16.98
CA ARG A 307 14.34 -3.92 16.84
C ARG A 307 13.93 -4.93 15.75
N LEU A 308 12.64 -5.08 15.48
CA LEU A 308 12.14 -5.98 14.45
C LEU A 308 12.05 -5.35 13.04
N MET A 309 12.41 -4.09 12.85
CA MET A 309 12.40 -3.44 11.53
C MET A 309 13.19 -4.19 10.45
N PRO A 310 14.44 -4.69 10.72
CA PRO A 310 15.15 -5.49 9.72
C PRO A 310 14.40 -6.76 9.34
N MET A 311 13.72 -7.40 10.31
CA MET A 311 12.87 -8.56 10.06
C MET A 311 11.63 -8.18 9.25
N GLY A 312 11.01 -7.02 9.51
CA GLY A 312 9.91 -6.49 8.72
C GLY A 312 10.30 -6.36 7.24
N ALA A 313 11.44 -5.75 6.95
CA ALA A 313 11.96 -5.60 5.59
C ALA A 313 12.19 -6.96 4.90
N LYS A 314 12.90 -7.87 5.58
CA LYS A 314 13.16 -9.22 5.08
C LYS A 314 11.87 -9.99 4.83
N LEU A 315 10.93 -9.94 5.78
CA LEU A 315 9.72 -10.76 5.75
C LEU A 315 8.74 -10.28 4.68
N MET A 316 8.54 -8.98 4.49
CA MET A 316 7.70 -8.46 3.41
C MET A 316 8.29 -8.77 2.04
N THR A 317 9.60 -8.74 1.90
CA THR A 317 10.30 -9.16 0.68
C THR A 317 10.12 -10.66 0.42
N LEU A 318 10.29 -11.50 1.43
CA LEU A 318 10.09 -12.96 1.33
C LEU A 318 8.64 -13.30 0.98
N GLU A 319 7.68 -12.65 1.63
CA GLU A 319 6.24 -12.85 1.37
C GLU A 319 5.90 -12.51 -0.08
N CYS A 320 6.37 -11.36 -0.57
CA CYS A 320 6.11 -10.95 -1.94
C CYS A 320 6.67 -11.96 -2.95
N GLY A 321 7.92 -12.39 -2.77
CA GLY A 321 8.54 -13.43 -3.59
C GLY A 321 7.80 -14.77 -3.53
N MET A 322 7.37 -15.18 -2.34
CA MET A 322 6.59 -16.39 -2.11
C MET A 322 5.23 -16.31 -2.82
N ARG A 323 4.55 -15.17 -2.80
CA ARG A 323 3.28 -14.95 -3.52
C ARG A 323 3.46 -15.03 -5.03
N PHE A 324 4.53 -14.43 -5.59
CA PHE A 324 4.84 -14.56 -7.02
C PHE A 324 5.14 -16.01 -7.42
N LEU A 325 5.92 -16.74 -6.61
CA LEU A 325 6.22 -18.15 -6.88
C LEU A 325 4.97 -19.02 -6.77
N THR A 326 4.10 -18.77 -5.80
CA THR A 326 2.81 -19.46 -5.65
C THR A 326 1.95 -19.27 -6.89
N ASP A 327 1.82 -18.03 -7.38
CA ASP A 327 1.03 -17.73 -8.56
C ASP A 327 1.63 -18.36 -9.85
N HIS A 328 2.96 -18.36 -9.97
CA HIS A 328 3.66 -19.07 -11.04
C HIS A 328 3.31 -20.57 -11.06
N LEU A 329 3.27 -21.21 -9.90
CA LEU A 329 2.87 -22.62 -9.75
C LEU A 329 1.38 -22.85 -10.04
N GLN A 330 0.55 -21.82 -9.86
CA GLN A 330 -0.90 -21.82 -10.09
C GLN A 330 -1.32 -21.28 -11.46
N ASN A 331 -0.41 -21.23 -12.43
CA ASN A 331 -0.67 -20.80 -13.82
C ASN A 331 -0.84 -19.28 -14.01
N ASP A 332 -0.23 -18.46 -13.17
CA ASP A 332 -0.19 -16.98 -13.29
C ASP A 332 -1.59 -16.35 -13.35
N ILE A 333 -2.48 -16.74 -12.42
CA ILE A 333 -3.90 -16.32 -12.43
C ILE A 333 -4.19 -15.10 -11.57
N TYR A 334 -3.31 -14.78 -10.60
CA TYR A 334 -3.53 -13.70 -9.66
C TYR A 334 -2.86 -12.39 -10.10
N PHE A 335 -1.57 -12.43 -10.40
CA PHE A 335 -0.84 -11.25 -10.85
C PHE A 335 -0.87 -11.12 -12.37
N LYS A 336 -1.13 -9.90 -12.85
CA LYS A 336 -1.05 -9.63 -14.28
C LYS A 336 0.38 -9.83 -14.79
N ILE A 337 0.53 -10.71 -15.80
CA ILE A 337 1.80 -10.95 -16.47
C ILE A 337 1.84 -10.28 -17.83
N HIS A 338 3.04 -9.89 -18.29
CA HIS A 338 3.27 -9.28 -19.60
C HIS A 338 4.19 -10.12 -20.49
N ARG A 339 4.74 -11.20 -19.96
CA ARG A 339 5.63 -12.14 -20.64
C ARG A 339 5.62 -13.50 -19.96
N GLU A 340 6.13 -14.50 -20.63
CA GLU A 340 6.35 -15.82 -20.04
C GLU A 340 7.32 -15.73 -18.85
N ASN A 341 7.09 -16.52 -17.80
CA ASN A 341 7.87 -16.57 -16.57
C ASN A 341 7.97 -15.23 -15.78
N HIS A 342 7.10 -14.25 -16.06
CA HIS A 342 7.17 -12.95 -15.42
C HIS A 342 7.10 -13.03 -13.89
N ASN A 343 6.19 -13.85 -13.33
CA ASN A 343 6.10 -14.05 -11.88
C ASN A 343 7.29 -14.83 -11.31
N LEU A 344 7.91 -15.71 -12.10
CA LEU A 344 9.13 -16.40 -11.68
C LEU A 344 10.31 -15.42 -11.59
N ASP A 345 10.46 -14.52 -12.55
CA ASP A 345 11.49 -13.48 -12.50
C ASP A 345 11.28 -12.56 -11.30
N ARG A 346 10.03 -12.14 -11.05
CA ARG A 346 9.69 -11.37 -9.84
C ARG A 346 10.03 -12.11 -8.56
N ALA A 347 9.68 -13.40 -8.46
CA ALA A 347 10.03 -14.22 -7.29
C ALA A 347 11.55 -14.27 -7.06
N ARG A 348 12.32 -14.50 -8.12
CA ARG A 348 13.79 -14.56 -8.07
C ARG A 348 14.40 -13.24 -7.63
N THR A 349 13.89 -12.12 -8.13
CA THR A 349 14.32 -10.79 -7.69
C THR A 349 14.10 -10.59 -6.19
N GLN A 350 12.92 -10.94 -5.67
CA GLN A 350 12.64 -10.84 -4.25
C GLN A 350 13.52 -11.78 -3.42
N PHE A 351 13.73 -13.01 -3.83
CA PHE A 351 14.60 -13.95 -3.12
C PHE A 351 16.07 -13.51 -3.12
N LYS A 352 16.54 -12.93 -4.22
CA LYS A 352 17.87 -12.33 -4.27
C LYS A 352 18.01 -11.16 -3.30
N LEU A 353 16.96 -10.31 -3.21
CA LEU A 353 16.93 -9.19 -2.27
C LEU A 353 16.92 -9.70 -0.81
N VAL A 354 16.15 -10.75 -0.49
CA VAL A 354 16.18 -11.41 0.83
C VAL A 354 17.59 -11.92 1.17
N ALA A 355 18.23 -12.63 0.24
CA ALA A 355 19.58 -13.15 0.46
C ALA A 355 20.61 -12.03 0.68
N ASP A 356 20.48 -10.91 -0.02
CA ASP A 356 21.34 -9.74 0.15
C ASP A 356 21.09 -9.06 1.52
N MET A 357 19.83 -8.94 1.97
CA MET A 357 19.50 -8.46 3.32
C MET A 357 20.11 -9.37 4.41
N GLU A 358 20.05 -10.70 4.22
CA GLU A 358 20.67 -11.65 5.14
C GLU A 358 22.19 -11.48 5.20
N ALA A 359 22.85 -11.25 4.07
CA ALA A 359 24.28 -10.98 4.03
C ALA A 359 24.67 -9.66 4.71
N LYS A 360 23.74 -8.70 4.77
CA LYS A 360 23.89 -7.37 5.40
C LYS A 360 23.23 -7.27 6.79
N TRP A 361 22.83 -8.39 7.37
CA TRP A 361 21.97 -8.43 8.57
C TRP A 361 22.52 -7.64 9.75
N ASP A 362 23.82 -7.79 10.05
CA ASP A 362 24.47 -7.07 11.14
C ASP A 362 24.49 -5.55 10.88
N GLN A 363 24.66 -5.14 9.63
CA GLN A 363 24.62 -3.72 9.25
C GLN A 363 23.19 -3.15 9.39
N MET A 364 22.16 -3.89 8.98
CA MET A 364 20.76 -3.48 9.15
C MET A 364 20.43 -3.31 10.63
N ASN A 365 20.80 -4.25 11.48
CA ASN A 365 20.59 -4.15 12.92
C ASN A 365 21.35 -2.96 13.53
N ALA A 366 22.61 -2.75 13.17
CA ALA A 366 23.40 -1.62 13.67
C ALA A 366 22.80 -0.24 13.26
N ILE A 367 22.17 -0.17 12.08
CA ILE A 367 21.45 1.04 11.65
C ILE A 367 20.24 1.27 12.55
N VAL A 368 19.41 0.26 12.75
CA VAL A 368 18.17 0.37 13.53
C VAL A 368 18.45 0.70 15.01
N GLU A 369 19.52 0.15 15.57
CA GLU A 369 19.93 0.45 16.97
C GLU A 369 20.23 1.94 17.24
N LYS A 370 20.50 2.74 16.22
CA LYS A 370 20.69 4.20 16.36
C LYS A 370 19.41 4.94 16.74
N TYR A 371 18.26 4.30 16.57
CA TYR A 371 16.92 4.90 16.72
C TYR A 371 16.12 4.32 17.90
N LEU A 372 16.77 3.55 18.77
CA LEU A 372 16.19 2.99 20.01
C LEU A 372 16.13 4.00 21.15
#